data_8978834f39e63bc871453cbd64c03443
#
_entry.id   8978834f39e63bc871453cbd64c03443
#
_cell.length_a   1.000
_cell.length_b   1.000
_cell.length_c   1.000
_cell.angle_alpha   90.00
_cell.angle_beta   90.00
_cell.angle_gamma   90.00
#
_symmetry.space_group_name_H-M   'P 1'
#
loop_
_entity.id
_entity.type
_entity.pdbx_description
1 polymer ?
#
loop_
_entity_poly.entity_id
_entity_poly.type
_entity_poly.pdbx_seq_one_letter_code
_entity_poly.pdbx_strand_id
1 'polypeptide(L)'
;MIWINDYAPLLLRICLVVLFPFSALDKIVNWDAASKQAGTMPFKPAMLWLSILVEILAPICIVIGWHDRLAALILAGFCVVTAVLFHQFWRFPGFWRFQPGEGLEHFWEFLKNLGLVGGLGLIVLSQATLPVSIVMRHPLLSSHVAGPQAGAPIVGPQ
;
A
#
# COMPACT_ATOMS: atom_id res chain seq x y z
N MET A 1 1.25 -16.17 23.73
CA MET A 1 2.17 -15.54 22.73
C MET A 1 1.98 -16.08 21.31
N ILE A 2 1.49 -17.29 21.08
CA ILE A 2 1.29 -17.90 19.74
C ILE A 2 0.34 -17.06 18.87
N TRP A 3 -0.80 -16.63 19.40
CA TRP A 3 -1.82 -15.83 18.68
C TRP A 3 -1.30 -14.51 18.11
N ILE A 4 -0.37 -13.85 18.77
CA ILE A 4 0.16 -12.56 18.33
C ILE A 4 1.01 -12.74 17.06
N ASN A 5 1.83 -13.78 17.00
CA ASN A 5 2.69 -14.03 15.84
C ASN A 5 1.90 -14.45 14.60
N ASP A 6 0.75 -15.12 14.79
CA ASP A 6 -0.05 -15.61 13.68
C ASP A 6 -0.93 -14.51 13.04
N TYR A 7 -1.49 -13.62 13.86
CA TYR A 7 -2.44 -12.61 13.39
C TYR A 7 -1.84 -11.20 13.25
N ALA A 8 -0.74 -10.89 13.93
CA ALA A 8 -0.11 -9.57 13.83
C ALA A 8 0.26 -9.18 12.39
N PRO A 9 0.84 -10.05 11.56
CA PRO A 9 1.14 -9.69 10.17
C PRO A 9 -0.11 -9.31 9.37
N LEU A 10 -1.22 -10.00 9.59
CA LEU A 10 -2.49 -9.69 8.92
C LEU A 10 -3.06 -8.34 9.38
N LEU A 11 -3.09 -8.11 10.71
CA LEU A 11 -3.58 -6.85 11.27
C LEU A 11 -2.75 -5.65 10.79
N LEU A 12 -1.41 -5.78 10.78
CA LEU A 12 -0.53 -4.73 10.30
C LEU A 12 -0.74 -4.43 8.82
N ARG A 13 -1.00 -5.45 7.99
CA ARG A 13 -1.34 -5.27 6.58
C ARG A 13 -2.67 -4.55 6.42
N ILE A 14 -3.70 -4.93 7.17
CA ILE A 14 -5.00 -4.24 7.16
C ILE A 14 -4.82 -2.77 7.56
N CYS A 15 -4.13 -2.50 8.67
CA CYS A 15 -3.87 -1.13 9.13
C CYS A 15 -3.12 -0.30 8.08
N LEU A 16 -2.15 -0.91 7.38
CA LEU A 16 -1.37 -0.22 6.36
C LEU A 16 -2.20 0.18 5.15
N VAL A 17 -3.14 -0.67 4.72
CA VAL A 17 -3.85 -0.48 3.46
C VAL A 17 -5.28 0.04 3.60
N VAL A 18 -5.81 0.12 4.81
CA VAL A 18 -7.22 0.52 5.07
C VAL A 18 -7.58 1.90 4.50
N LEU A 19 -6.61 2.80 4.44
CA LEU A 19 -6.80 4.14 3.91
C LEU A 19 -7.27 4.14 2.44
N PHE A 20 -6.74 3.21 1.62
CA PHE A 20 -6.95 3.23 0.16
C PHE A 20 -8.39 2.94 -0.27
N PRO A 21 -9.10 1.92 0.27
CA PRO A 21 -10.52 1.73 -0.03
C PRO A 21 -11.38 2.93 0.34
N PHE A 22 -11.08 3.61 1.45
CA PHE A 22 -11.79 4.83 1.83
C PHE A 22 -11.49 5.99 0.87
N SER A 23 -10.24 6.13 0.42
CA SER A 23 -9.85 7.10 -0.61
C SER A 23 -10.57 6.83 -1.95
N ALA A 24 -10.69 5.56 -2.34
CA ALA A 24 -11.44 5.17 -3.53
C ALA A 24 -12.93 5.52 -3.41
N LEU A 25 -13.54 5.23 -2.25
CA LEU A 25 -14.93 5.58 -1.98
C LEU A 25 -15.15 7.10 -2.02
N ASP A 26 -14.26 7.87 -1.42
CA ASP A 26 -14.35 9.35 -1.48
C ASP A 26 -14.33 9.86 -2.93
N LYS A 27 -13.43 9.31 -3.78
CA LYS A 27 -13.37 9.67 -5.21
C LYS A 27 -14.66 9.32 -5.96
N ILE A 28 -15.33 8.22 -5.60
CA ILE A 28 -16.59 7.79 -6.22
C ILE A 28 -17.72 8.72 -5.80
N VAL A 29 -17.82 9.02 -4.51
CA VAL A 29 -18.89 9.88 -3.95
C VAL A 29 -18.70 11.34 -4.37
N ASN A 30 -17.46 11.82 -4.33
CA ASN A 30 -17.08 13.20 -4.61
C ASN A 30 -16.41 13.34 -5.98
N TRP A 31 -16.98 12.69 -7.00
CA TRP A 31 -16.39 12.61 -8.35
C TRP A 31 -16.00 13.97 -8.94
N ASP A 32 -16.85 14.98 -8.76
CA ASP A 32 -16.57 16.32 -9.30
C ASP A 32 -15.34 16.97 -8.65
N ALA A 33 -15.17 16.79 -7.34
CA ALA A 33 -14.02 17.28 -6.61
C ALA A 33 -12.74 16.54 -7.05
N ALA A 34 -12.81 15.20 -7.12
CA ALA A 34 -11.70 14.35 -7.57
C ALA A 34 -11.31 14.67 -9.03
N SER A 35 -12.30 14.91 -9.89
CA SER A 35 -12.06 15.30 -11.28
C SER A 35 -11.43 16.70 -11.41
N LYS A 36 -11.78 17.64 -10.54
CA LYS A 36 -11.14 18.97 -10.47
C LYS A 36 -9.69 18.86 -9.98
N GLN A 37 -9.46 18.03 -8.95
CA GLN A 37 -8.11 17.78 -8.42
C GLN A 37 -7.18 17.14 -9.47
N ALA A 38 -7.70 16.26 -10.33
CA ALA A 38 -6.95 15.72 -11.46
C ALA A 38 -6.52 16.79 -12.48
N GLY A 39 -7.06 18.00 -12.38
CA GLY A 39 -6.64 19.18 -13.13
C GLY A 39 -6.74 19.03 -14.64
N THR A 40 -5.67 19.35 -15.37
CA THR A 40 -5.56 19.28 -16.83
C THR A 40 -4.90 18.00 -17.33
N MET A 41 -4.82 16.95 -16.54
CA MET A 41 -4.21 15.69 -16.95
C MET A 41 -4.88 15.12 -18.20
N PRO A 42 -4.11 14.63 -19.19
CA PRO A 42 -4.67 13.93 -20.33
C PRO A 42 -5.39 12.66 -19.84
N PHE A 43 -6.53 12.30 -20.46
CA PHE A 43 -7.30 11.10 -20.11
C PHE A 43 -7.84 11.06 -18.68
N LYS A 44 -8.20 12.21 -18.09
CA LYS A 44 -8.73 12.35 -16.72
C LYS A 44 -9.64 11.22 -16.24
N PRO A 45 -10.76 10.90 -16.93
CA PRO A 45 -11.68 9.89 -16.44
C PRO A 45 -11.03 8.51 -16.35
N ALA A 46 -10.20 8.15 -17.32
CA ALA A 46 -9.50 6.86 -17.32
C ALA A 46 -8.47 6.77 -16.19
N MET A 47 -7.72 7.85 -15.92
CA MET A 47 -6.77 7.92 -14.82
C MET A 47 -7.45 7.84 -13.46
N LEU A 48 -8.61 8.50 -13.31
CA LEU A 48 -9.37 8.45 -12.08
C LEU A 48 -9.95 7.05 -11.82
N TRP A 49 -10.50 6.40 -12.84
CA TRP A 49 -10.94 5.00 -12.74
C TRP A 49 -9.79 4.04 -12.44
N LEU A 50 -8.62 4.25 -13.07
CA LEU A 50 -7.43 3.45 -12.80
C LEU A 50 -6.97 3.61 -11.34
N SER A 51 -6.99 4.84 -10.81
CA SER A 51 -6.64 5.08 -9.40
C SER A 51 -7.58 4.35 -8.45
N ILE A 52 -8.90 4.44 -8.68
CA ILE A 52 -9.92 3.75 -7.89
C ILE A 52 -9.69 2.23 -7.94
N LEU A 53 -9.43 1.69 -9.13
CA LEU A 53 -9.16 0.26 -9.31
C LEU A 53 -7.94 -0.19 -8.50
N VAL A 54 -6.84 0.54 -8.57
CA VAL A 54 -5.62 0.24 -7.81
C VAL A 54 -5.88 0.33 -6.31
N GLU A 55 -6.58 1.36 -5.85
CA GLU A 55 -6.91 1.60 -4.44
C GLU A 55 -7.89 0.58 -3.85
N ILE A 56 -8.60 -0.18 -4.67
CA ILE A 56 -9.48 -1.27 -4.21
C ILE A 56 -8.77 -2.63 -4.34
N LEU A 57 -8.24 -2.96 -5.52
CA LEU A 57 -7.73 -4.29 -5.78
C LEU A 57 -6.40 -4.57 -5.07
N ALA A 58 -5.48 -3.60 -5.04
CA ALA A 58 -4.18 -3.84 -4.43
C ALA A 58 -4.26 -4.09 -2.91
N PRO A 59 -5.06 -3.33 -2.11
CA PRO A 59 -5.30 -3.65 -0.71
C PRO A 59 -5.87 -5.05 -0.49
N ILE A 60 -6.85 -5.45 -1.29
CA ILE A 60 -7.44 -6.80 -1.20
C ILE A 60 -6.35 -7.86 -1.42
N CYS A 61 -5.55 -7.73 -2.48
CA CYS A 61 -4.45 -8.65 -2.78
C CYS A 61 -3.42 -8.72 -1.63
N ILE A 62 -3.08 -7.58 -1.01
CA ILE A 62 -2.15 -7.51 0.12
C ILE A 62 -2.69 -8.23 1.36
N VAL A 63 -3.98 -8.05 1.67
CA VAL A 63 -4.61 -8.64 2.86
C VAL A 63 -4.77 -10.15 2.70
N ILE A 64 -5.21 -10.62 1.53
CA ILE A 64 -5.38 -12.06 1.26
C ILE A 64 -4.06 -12.78 0.92
N GLY A 65 -2.97 -12.03 0.69
CA GLY A 65 -1.66 -12.60 0.33
C GLY A 65 -1.54 -13.08 -1.12
N TRP A 66 -2.47 -12.69 -2.00
CA TRP A 66 -2.43 -13.05 -3.41
C TRP A 66 -1.63 -12.01 -4.20
N HIS A 67 -0.49 -12.40 -4.74
CA HIS A 67 0.45 -11.49 -5.40
C HIS A 67 0.73 -10.22 -4.58
N ASP A 68 0.76 -10.36 -3.26
CA ASP A 68 0.85 -9.27 -2.30
C ASP A 68 2.08 -8.39 -2.49
N ARG A 69 3.22 -8.96 -2.91
CA ARG A 69 4.43 -8.19 -3.23
C ARG A 69 4.25 -7.31 -4.45
N LEU A 70 3.64 -7.85 -5.52
CA LEU A 70 3.34 -7.09 -6.72
C LEU A 70 2.32 -5.99 -6.42
N ALA A 71 1.26 -6.32 -5.68
CA ALA A 71 0.24 -5.37 -5.27
C ALA A 71 0.84 -4.25 -4.40
N ALA A 72 1.72 -4.60 -3.45
CA ALA A 72 2.42 -3.62 -2.62
C ALA A 72 3.36 -2.72 -3.44
N LEU A 73 4.05 -3.27 -4.43
CA LEU A 73 4.90 -2.49 -5.33
C LEU A 73 4.08 -1.50 -6.17
N ILE A 74 2.96 -1.95 -6.74
CA ILE A 74 2.06 -1.09 -7.53
C ILE A 74 1.50 0.03 -6.64
N LEU A 75 1.06 -0.30 -5.44
CA LEU A 75 0.47 0.66 -4.51
C LEU A 75 1.53 1.65 -3.99
N ALA A 76 2.76 1.20 -3.73
CA ALA A 76 3.88 2.09 -3.38
C ALA A 76 4.20 3.06 -4.52
N GLY A 77 4.28 2.56 -5.76
CA GLY A 77 4.45 3.41 -6.95
C GLY A 77 3.32 4.44 -7.10
N PHE A 78 2.08 4.02 -6.86
CA PHE A 78 0.92 4.92 -6.84
C PHE A 78 1.08 6.03 -5.77
N CYS A 79 1.51 5.70 -4.54
CA CYS A 79 1.78 6.69 -3.50
C CYS A 79 2.89 7.68 -3.89
N VAL A 80 3.96 7.22 -4.53
CA VAL A 80 5.02 8.12 -5.04
C VAL A 80 4.48 9.08 -6.07
N VAL A 81 3.74 8.56 -7.06
CA VAL A 81 3.16 9.38 -8.14
C VAL A 81 2.20 10.42 -7.57
N THR A 82 1.29 10.00 -6.68
CA THR A 82 0.33 10.93 -6.07
C THR A 82 1.00 11.97 -5.18
N ALA A 83 2.01 11.58 -4.39
CA ALA A 83 2.78 12.50 -3.58
C ALA A 83 3.45 13.59 -4.44
N VAL A 84 4.11 13.20 -5.53
CA VAL A 84 4.82 14.13 -6.40
C VAL A 84 3.87 15.01 -7.21
N LEU A 85 2.73 14.48 -7.66
CA LEU A 85 1.80 15.24 -8.51
C LEU A 85 0.86 16.15 -7.72
N PHE A 86 0.37 15.70 -6.56
CA PHE A 86 -0.69 16.41 -5.84
C PHE A 86 -0.22 17.10 -4.56
N HIS A 87 0.92 16.69 -3.99
CA HIS A 87 1.41 17.23 -2.72
C HIS A 87 2.72 18.00 -2.88
N GLN A 88 2.72 18.96 -3.82
CA GLN A 88 3.91 19.77 -4.16
C GLN A 88 4.12 20.92 -3.17
N PHE A 89 4.37 20.61 -1.91
CA PHE A 89 4.58 21.58 -0.83
C PHE A 89 5.66 22.63 -1.14
N TRP A 90 6.66 22.27 -1.96
CA TRP A 90 7.76 23.16 -2.33
C TRP A 90 7.35 24.34 -3.23
N ARG A 91 6.13 24.30 -3.80
CA ARG A 91 5.57 25.40 -4.60
C ARG A 91 5.00 26.53 -3.75
N PHE A 92 4.84 26.31 -2.44
CA PHE A 92 4.24 27.28 -1.52
C PHE A 92 5.34 28.07 -0.79
N PRO A 93 5.50 29.39 -1.03
CA PRO A 93 6.57 30.17 -0.42
C PRO A 93 6.52 30.20 1.12
N GLY A 94 5.33 30.10 1.71
CA GLY A 94 5.13 30.05 3.14
C GLY A 94 5.68 28.78 3.82
N PHE A 95 5.78 27.68 3.07
CA PHE A 95 6.32 26.42 3.59
C PHE A 95 7.74 26.58 4.16
N TRP A 96 8.64 27.24 3.43
CA TRP A 96 10.04 27.43 3.83
C TRP A 96 10.22 28.27 5.09
N ARG A 97 9.15 28.94 5.54
CA ARG A 97 9.09 29.71 6.79
C ARG A 97 8.28 29.00 7.86
N PHE A 98 7.87 27.76 7.63
CA PHE A 98 6.99 26.97 8.51
C PHE A 98 5.72 27.71 8.91
N GLN A 99 5.19 28.53 8.02
CA GLN A 99 3.92 29.23 8.25
C GLN A 99 2.75 28.27 8.09
N PRO A 100 1.76 28.30 9.00
CA PRO A 100 0.50 27.54 8.84
C PRO A 100 -0.17 27.88 7.50
N GLY A 101 -0.66 26.87 6.81
CA GLY A 101 -1.35 27.03 5.53
C GLY A 101 -1.16 25.84 4.61
N GLU A 102 -1.68 25.94 3.39
CA GLU A 102 -1.72 24.87 2.39
C GLU A 102 -0.36 24.18 2.16
N GLY A 103 0.74 24.94 2.15
CA GLY A 103 2.07 24.35 1.95
C GLY A 103 2.46 23.35 3.04
N LEU A 104 2.08 23.62 4.30
CA LEU A 104 2.35 22.73 5.42
C LEU A 104 1.42 21.51 5.38
N GLU A 105 0.17 21.69 4.97
CA GLU A 105 -0.78 20.59 4.77
C GLU A 105 -0.29 19.63 3.68
N HIS A 106 0.13 20.14 2.52
CA HIS A 106 0.73 19.34 1.46
C HIS A 106 2.01 18.63 1.89
N PHE A 107 2.81 19.23 2.76
CA PHE A 107 3.99 18.59 3.31
C PHE A 107 3.64 17.36 4.17
N TRP A 108 2.65 17.47 5.05
CA TRP A 108 2.22 16.34 5.86
C TRP A 108 1.63 15.22 5.02
N GLU A 109 0.84 15.56 3.99
CA GLU A 109 0.30 14.57 3.06
C GLU A 109 1.41 13.87 2.25
N PHE A 110 2.45 14.61 1.84
CA PHE A 110 3.63 14.05 1.20
C PHE A 110 4.35 13.05 2.13
N LEU A 111 4.58 13.41 3.39
CA LEU A 111 5.22 12.54 4.37
C LEU A 111 4.38 11.29 4.69
N LYS A 112 3.06 11.41 4.76
CA LYS A 112 2.15 10.25 4.91
C LYS A 112 2.34 9.27 3.75
N ASN A 113 2.34 9.75 2.52
CA ASN A 113 2.61 8.90 1.35
C ASN A 113 3.99 8.25 1.43
N LEU A 114 5.02 8.98 1.86
CA LEU A 114 6.36 8.41 2.04
C LEU A 114 6.38 7.32 3.11
N GLY A 115 5.66 7.50 4.21
CA GLY A 115 5.46 6.48 5.24
C GLY A 115 4.78 5.22 4.70
N LEU A 116 3.74 5.39 3.87
CA LEU A 116 3.06 4.28 3.18
C LEU A 116 4.01 3.54 2.24
N VAL A 117 4.82 4.26 1.45
CA VAL A 117 5.86 3.67 0.58
C VAL A 117 6.83 2.82 1.39
N GLY A 118 7.28 3.31 2.56
CA GLY A 118 8.14 2.56 3.46
C GLY A 118 7.49 1.27 3.96
N GLY A 119 6.25 1.36 4.47
CA GLY A 119 5.50 0.20 4.95
C GLY A 119 5.20 -0.83 3.86
N LEU A 120 4.80 -0.39 2.66
CA LEU A 120 4.58 -1.24 1.50
C LEU A 120 5.89 -1.86 0.99
N GLY A 121 6.98 -1.10 1.02
CA GLY A 121 8.33 -1.60 0.70
C GLY A 121 8.77 -2.74 1.62
N LEU A 122 8.45 -2.68 2.91
CA LEU A 122 8.70 -3.78 3.83
C LEU A 122 7.92 -5.04 3.43
N ILE A 123 6.68 -4.94 2.91
CA ILE A 123 5.96 -6.10 2.38
C ILE A 123 6.67 -6.67 1.16
N VAL A 124 7.12 -5.83 0.23
CA VAL A 124 7.85 -6.26 -0.98
C VAL A 124 9.12 -7.04 -0.61
N LEU A 125 9.85 -6.56 0.40
CA LEU A 125 11.12 -7.15 0.83
C LEU A 125 10.94 -8.28 1.85
N SER A 126 9.80 -8.38 2.53
CA SER A 126 9.59 -9.34 3.60
C SER A 126 9.51 -10.77 3.06
N GLN A 127 10.03 -11.69 3.86
CA GLN A 127 9.81 -13.13 3.70
C GLN A 127 8.74 -13.63 4.67
N ALA A 128 7.93 -12.71 5.23
CA ALA A 128 6.91 -13.05 6.20
C ALA A 128 5.85 -13.98 5.59
N THR A 129 5.55 -15.03 6.32
CA THR A 129 4.52 -16.01 5.97
C THR A 129 3.17 -15.55 6.48
N LEU A 130 2.15 -15.60 5.64
CA LEU A 130 0.76 -15.38 6.07
C LEU A 130 0.13 -16.72 6.44
N PRO A 131 -0.65 -16.80 7.53
CA PRO A 131 -1.33 -18.02 7.93
C PRO A 131 -2.45 -18.43 6.95
N VAL A 132 -2.94 -17.48 6.18
CA VAL A 132 -3.97 -17.70 5.17
C VAL A 132 -3.45 -17.19 3.83
N SER A 133 -2.87 -18.08 3.04
CA SER A 133 -2.65 -17.80 1.62
C SER A 133 -3.64 -18.61 0.81
N ILE A 134 -4.62 -17.93 0.31
CA ILE A 134 -5.46 -18.47 -0.75
C ILE A 134 -4.66 -18.20 -2.02
N VAL A 135 -4.05 -19.26 -2.61
CA VAL A 135 -3.74 -19.32 -4.02
C VAL A 135 -2.35 -19.02 -4.55
N MET A 136 -2.07 -19.68 -5.64
CA MET A 136 -1.00 -19.61 -6.65
C MET A 136 0.28 -18.94 -6.15
N ARG A 137 1.11 -19.76 -5.57
CA ARG A 137 2.45 -19.39 -5.12
C ARG A 137 3.33 -19.06 -6.32
N HIS A 138 3.50 -17.80 -6.59
CA HIS A 138 4.58 -17.36 -7.44
C HIS A 138 5.73 -16.89 -6.55
N PRO A 139 6.89 -17.57 -6.56
CA PRO A 139 7.97 -17.31 -5.58
C PRO A 139 8.52 -15.88 -5.62
N LEU A 140 8.32 -15.16 -6.72
CA LEU A 140 8.78 -13.77 -6.88
C LEU A 140 7.72 -12.72 -6.53
N LEU A 141 6.42 -13.09 -6.58
CA LEU A 141 5.33 -12.12 -6.49
C LEU A 141 4.49 -12.23 -5.23
N SER A 142 4.58 -13.36 -4.51
CA SER A 142 3.81 -13.61 -3.29
C SER A 142 4.71 -13.94 -2.11
N SER A 143 4.26 -13.59 -0.90
CA SER A 143 4.92 -14.00 0.33
C SER A 143 4.83 -15.52 0.50
N HIS A 144 5.92 -16.14 0.95
CA HIS A 144 5.93 -17.57 1.23
C HIS A 144 5.05 -17.89 2.44
N VAL A 145 4.20 -18.91 2.30
CA VAL A 145 3.60 -19.58 3.44
C VAL A 145 4.61 -20.61 3.92
N ALA A 146 4.96 -20.57 5.21
CA ALA A 146 5.69 -21.68 5.82
C ALA A 146 4.79 -22.91 5.74
N GLY A 147 5.08 -23.79 4.79
CA GLY A 147 4.60 -25.16 4.88
C GLY A 147 5.25 -25.82 6.10
N PRO A 148 4.63 -26.86 6.70
CA PRO A 148 5.30 -27.65 7.72
C PRO A 148 6.65 -28.08 7.13
N GLN A 149 7.74 -27.80 7.84
CA GLN A 149 9.05 -28.26 7.43
C GLN A 149 8.99 -29.78 7.32
N ALA A 150 8.95 -30.28 6.10
CA ALA A 150 9.06 -31.69 5.85
C ALA A 150 10.47 -32.13 6.28
N GLY A 151 10.55 -32.85 7.41
CA GLY A 151 11.67 -33.72 7.69
C GLY A 151 12.95 -33.06 8.12
N ALA A 152 13.06 -32.69 9.39
CA ALA A 152 14.35 -32.84 10.04
C ALA A 152 14.74 -34.34 9.98
N PRO A 153 15.95 -34.73 9.52
CA PRO A 153 16.35 -36.11 9.53
C PRO A 153 16.38 -36.60 10.97
N ILE A 154 15.64 -37.69 11.22
CA ILE A 154 15.71 -38.42 12.51
C ILE A 154 17.10 -38.97 12.55
N VAL A 155 18.00 -38.32 13.32
CA VAL A 155 19.26 -38.90 13.72
C VAL A 155 18.95 -40.00 14.73
N GLY A 156 18.92 -41.23 14.25
CA GLY A 156 18.81 -42.40 15.12
C GLY A 156 20.03 -42.51 16.06
N PRO A 157 19.84 -43.01 17.29
CA PRO A 157 20.92 -43.22 18.22
C PRO A 157 21.86 -44.33 17.67
N GLN A 158 23.14 -44.05 17.61
CA GLN A 158 24.21 -45.08 17.50
C GLN A 158 24.50 -45.66 18.87
#